data_b15970ea327d25d3744db57fa79cfa03
#
_entry.id   b15970ea327d25d3744db57fa79cfa03
#
_cell.length_a   1.000
_cell.length_b   1.000
_cell.length_c   1.000
_cell.angle_alpha   90.00
_cell.angle_beta   90.00
_cell.angle_gamma   90.00
#
_symmetry.space_group_name_H-M   'P 1'
#
loop_
_entity.id
_entity.type
_entity.pdbx_description
1 polymer ?
#
loop_
_entity_poly.entity_id
_entity_poly.type
_entity_poly.pdbx_seq_one_letter_code
_entity_poly.pdbx_strand_id
1 'polypeptide(L)'
;EKNLLTLRSENSNLKKREQAREEERKKIEESERLQNERLYDKFRSPAGWEPTDTDWHKLFISVDKLYPKMVTTLQKSTSLNESERKICYLSKIGVKPGAIEILLGKGNVSVYRKRLYEKLTKKEGAAKDFDKYISDI
;
A
#
# COMPACT_ATOMS: atom_id res chain seq x y z
N GLU A 1 -40.03 22.28 31.33
CA GLU A 1 -40.50 22.01 29.93
C GLU A 1 -39.68 22.74 28.90
N LYS A 2 -39.35 24.03 29.08
CA LYS A 2 -38.47 24.77 28.16
C LYS A 2 -37.07 24.18 28.07
N ASN A 3 -36.52 23.64 29.14
CA ASN A 3 -35.20 22.99 29.17
C ASN A 3 -35.19 21.66 28.39
N LEU A 4 -36.24 20.88 28.42
CA LEU A 4 -36.40 19.64 27.68
C LEU A 4 -36.45 19.86 26.16
N LEU A 5 -37.16 20.89 25.73
CA LEU A 5 -37.24 21.26 24.29
C LEU A 5 -35.91 21.76 23.77
N THR A 6 -35.15 22.52 24.54
CA THR A 6 -33.82 23.01 24.21
C THR A 6 -32.83 21.84 24.09
N LEU A 7 -32.85 20.89 25.02
CA LEU A 7 -31.99 19.69 24.98
C LEU A 7 -32.26 18.80 23.76
N ARG A 8 -33.52 18.60 23.39
CA ARG A 8 -33.90 17.85 22.21
C ARG A 8 -33.42 18.52 20.93
N SER A 9 -33.48 19.84 20.82
CA SER A 9 -32.99 20.61 19.69
C SER A 9 -31.48 20.53 19.57
N GLU A 10 -30.74 20.62 20.67
CA GLU A 10 -29.28 20.47 20.71
C GLU A 10 -28.83 19.07 20.29
N ASN A 11 -29.49 18.01 20.78
CA ASN A 11 -29.21 16.62 20.39
C ASN A 11 -29.46 16.37 18.90
N SER A 12 -30.52 16.95 18.31
CA SER A 12 -30.79 16.85 16.89
C SER A 12 -29.72 17.52 16.05
N ASN A 13 -29.22 18.67 16.46
CA ASN A 13 -28.13 19.38 15.79
C ASN A 13 -26.81 18.63 15.88
N LEU A 14 -26.49 18.00 16.99
CA LEU A 14 -25.30 17.17 17.18
C LEU A 14 -25.33 15.95 16.24
N LYS A 15 -26.46 15.26 16.13
CA LYS A 15 -26.62 14.13 15.21
C LYS A 15 -26.41 14.53 13.76
N LYS A 16 -26.92 15.68 13.33
CA LYS A 16 -26.71 16.20 11.98
C LYS A 16 -25.24 16.52 11.71
N ARG A 17 -24.52 17.09 12.68
CA ARG A 17 -23.09 17.37 12.58
C ARG A 17 -22.26 16.09 12.47
N GLU A 18 -22.59 15.08 13.26
CA GLU A 18 -21.92 13.78 13.22
C GLU A 18 -22.11 13.09 11.88
N GLN A 19 -23.31 13.11 11.33
CA GLN A 19 -23.60 12.55 10.00
C GLN A 19 -22.83 13.27 8.90
N ALA A 20 -22.76 14.60 8.93
CA ALA A 20 -22.02 15.40 7.99
C ALA A 20 -20.51 15.11 8.04
N ARG A 21 -19.94 14.96 9.24
CA ARG A 21 -18.53 14.58 9.42
C ARG A 21 -18.24 13.19 8.88
N GLU A 22 -19.13 12.24 9.12
CA GLU A 22 -19.00 10.87 8.64
C GLU A 22 -19.08 10.80 7.12
N GLU A 23 -20.01 11.52 6.50
CA GLU A 23 -20.12 11.60 5.05
C GLU A 23 -18.88 12.24 4.42
N GLU A 24 -18.36 13.30 5.00
CA GLU A 24 -17.13 13.95 4.54
C GLU A 24 -15.92 13.02 4.68
N ARG A 25 -15.80 12.30 5.79
CA ARG A 25 -14.75 11.32 6.00
C ARG A 25 -14.80 10.22 4.93
N LYS A 26 -15.98 9.69 4.62
CA LYS A 26 -16.17 8.69 3.57
C LYS A 26 -15.75 9.19 2.20
N LYS A 27 -16.06 10.45 1.88
CA LYS A 27 -15.66 11.08 0.61
C LYS A 27 -14.13 11.21 0.51
N ILE A 28 -13.48 11.59 1.60
CA ILE A 28 -12.01 11.70 1.66
C ILE A 28 -11.38 10.33 1.49
N GLU A 29 -11.87 9.31 2.20
CA GLU A 29 -11.38 7.93 2.09
C GLU A 29 -11.53 7.38 0.67
N GLU A 30 -12.67 7.63 0.02
CA GLU A 30 -12.90 7.21 -1.36
C GLU A 30 -11.97 7.94 -2.33
N SER A 31 -11.76 9.23 -2.16
CA SER A 31 -10.83 10.03 -2.96
C SER A 31 -9.39 9.51 -2.81
N GLU A 32 -8.94 9.21 -1.60
CA GLU A 32 -7.62 8.63 -1.34
C GLU A 32 -7.48 7.26 -2.00
N ARG A 33 -8.51 6.41 -1.90
CA ARG A 33 -8.52 5.09 -2.54
C ARG A 33 -8.36 5.19 -4.05
N LEU A 34 -9.09 6.11 -4.69
CA LEU A 34 -8.99 6.34 -6.14
C LEU A 34 -7.61 6.85 -6.55
N GLN A 35 -7.03 7.75 -5.77
CA GLN A 35 -5.67 8.25 -6.00
C GLN A 35 -4.64 7.13 -5.88
N ASN A 36 -4.78 6.26 -4.88
CA ASN A 36 -3.91 5.10 -4.68
C ASN A 36 -4.02 4.13 -5.85
N GLU A 37 -5.23 3.82 -6.30
CA GLU A 37 -5.44 2.93 -7.46
C GLU A 37 -4.82 3.49 -8.74
N ARG A 38 -4.97 4.78 -9.00
CA ARG A 38 -4.33 5.44 -10.15
C ARG A 38 -2.80 5.35 -10.08
N LEU A 39 -2.23 5.56 -8.90
CA LEU A 39 -0.79 5.42 -8.69
C LEU A 39 -0.34 3.98 -8.92
N TYR A 40 -1.05 3.01 -8.37
CA TYR A 40 -0.74 1.58 -8.53
C TYR A 40 -0.82 1.15 -10.00
N ASP A 41 -1.81 1.64 -10.75
CA ASP A 41 -1.94 1.35 -12.17
C ASP A 41 -0.75 1.85 -12.99
N LYS A 42 -0.19 3.00 -12.65
CA LYS A 42 1.03 3.52 -13.28
C LYS A 42 2.22 2.59 -13.04
N PHE A 43 2.39 2.10 -11.82
CA PHE A 43 3.45 1.14 -11.48
C PHE A 43 3.22 -0.22 -12.14
N ARG A 44 1.97 -0.66 -12.29
CA ARG A 44 1.65 -1.92 -12.97
C ARG A 44 1.89 -1.88 -14.48
N SER A 45 1.78 -0.69 -15.09
CA SER A 45 1.96 -0.49 -16.52
C SER A 45 2.92 0.68 -16.79
N PRO A 46 4.22 0.49 -16.53
CA PRO A 46 5.18 1.59 -16.56
C PRO A 46 5.70 1.96 -17.95
N ALA A 47 5.15 1.40 -19.02
CA ALA A 47 5.59 1.70 -20.37
C ALA A 47 5.50 3.20 -20.67
N GLY A 48 6.64 3.84 -20.96
CA GLY A 48 6.69 5.28 -21.23
C GLY A 48 6.55 6.18 -20.00
N TRP A 49 6.59 5.59 -18.79
CA TRP A 49 6.51 6.34 -17.54
C TRP A 49 7.64 5.94 -16.60
N GLU A 50 8.27 6.92 -16.02
CA GLU A 50 9.31 6.73 -15.02
C GLU A 50 8.90 7.39 -13.70
N PRO A 51 8.84 6.63 -12.58
CA PRO A 51 8.45 7.22 -11.29
C PRO A 51 9.52 8.20 -10.79
N THR A 52 9.06 9.32 -10.25
CA THR A 52 9.91 10.26 -9.52
C THR A 52 10.10 9.79 -8.08
N ASP A 53 11.01 10.42 -7.35
CA ASP A 53 11.19 10.15 -5.92
C ASP A 53 9.89 10.39 -5.13
N THR A 54 9.11 11.40 -5.54
CA THR A 54 7.80 11.69 -4.97
C THR A 54 6.81 10.54 -5.21
N ASP A 55 6.81 9.94 -6.40
CA ASP A 55 5.95 8.81 -6.74
C ASP A 55 6.29 7.58 -5.87
N TRP A 56 7.57 7.27 -5.71
CA TRP A 56 8.02 6.21 -4.83
C TRP A 56 7.62 6.45 -3.37
N HIS A 57 7.79 7.67 -2.89
CA HIS A 57 7.41 8.04 -1.53
C HIS A 57 5.91 7.87 -1.29
N LYS A 58 5.07 8.30 -2.22
CA LYS A 58 3.62 8.10 -2.17
C LYS A 58 3.25 6.62 -2.16
N LEU A 59 3.93 5.81 -2.97
CA LEU A 59 3.73 4.36 -2.98
C LEU A 59 4.03 3.75 -1.62
N PHE A 60 5.16 4.08 -1.03
CA PHE A 60 5.57 3.55 0.26
C PHE A 60 4.57 3.93 1.37
N ILE A 61 4.16 5.18 1.43
CA ILE A 61 3.17 5.66 2.41
C ILE A 61 1.85 4.92 2.25
N SER A 62 1.37 4.78 1.02
CA SER A 62 0.11 4.09 0.71
C SER A 62 0.15 2.62 1.13
N VAL A 63 1.20 1.90 0.76
CA VAL A 63 1.36 0.48 1.10
C VAL A 63 1.53 0.29 2.61
N ASP A 64 2.31 1.14 3.27
CA ASP A 64 2.50 1.10 4.72
C ASP A 64 1.16 1.24 5.46
N LYS A 65 0.29 2.11 4.97
CA LYS A 65 -1.03 2.36 5.56
C LYS A 65 -2.00 1.19 5.33
N LEU A 66 -2.00 0.62 4.12
CA LEU A 66 -2.94 -0.44 3.73
C LEU A 66 -2.51 -1.83 4.19
N TYR A 67 -1.22 -2.08 4.31
CA TYR A 67 -0.68 -3.41 4.60
C TYR A 67 0.30 -3.40 5.77
N PRO A 68 -0.18 -3.08 6.98
CA PRO A 68 0.70 -2.96 8.17
C PRO A 68 1.37 -4.28 8.57
N LYS A 69 0.76 -5.42 8.29
CA LYS A 69 1.36 -6.75 8.57
C LYS A 69 2.61 -6.98 7.72
N MET A 70 2.57 -6.58 6.45
CA MET A 70 3.75 -6.68 5.57
C MET A 70 4.88 -5.79 6.10
N VAL A 71 4.57 -4.56 6.48
CA VAL A 71 5.56 -3.63 7.04
C VAL A 71 6.24 -4.23 8.28
N THR A 72 5.45 -4.77 9.21
CA THR A 72 5.98 -5.43 10.41
C THR A 72 6.90 -6.60 10.06
N THR A 73 6.49 -7.42 9.09
CA THR A 73 7.28 -8.57 8.62
C THR A 73 8.62 -8.11 8.01
N LEU A 74 8.60 -7.07 7.18
CA LEU A 74 9.82 -6.53 6.56
C LEU A 74 10.75 -5.88 7.57
N GLN A 75 10.23 -5.24 8.61
CA GLN A 75 11.02 -4.63 9.68
C GLN A 75 11.77 -5.67 10.53
N LYS A 76 11.27 -6.89 10.63
CA LYS A 76 11.97 -7.99 11.30
C LYS A 76 13.20 -8.46 10.54
N SER A 77 13.27 -8.19 9.24
CA SER A 77 14.42 -8.48 8.41
C SER A 77 15.35 -7.27 8.39
N THR A 78 16.53 -7.40 8.98
CA THR A 78 17.46 -6.29 9.24
C THR A 78 18.32 -5.90 8.05
N SER A 79 18.24 -6.59 6.92
CA SER A 79 19.20 -6.45 5.82
C SER A 79 18.59 -6.20 4.45
N LEU A 80 17.39 -5.61 4.39
CA LEU A 80 16.78 -5.23 3.12
C LEU A 80 17.36 -3.91 2.62
N ASN A 81 17.91 -3.93 1.41
CA ASN A 81 18.32 -2.70 0.72
C ASN A 81 17.13 -2.02 0.03
N GLU A 82 17.36 -0.85 -0.55
CA GLU A 82 16.30 -0.08 -1.20
C GLU A 82 15.65 -0.83 -2.36
N SER A 83 16.43 -1.48 -3.22
CA SER A 83 15.92 -2.26 -4.35
C SER A 83 15.06 -3.44 -3.89
N GLU A 84 15.50 -4.15 -2.87
CA GLU A 84 14.75 -5.27 -2.28
C GLU A 84 13.43 -4.81 -1.67
N ARG A 85 13.45 -3.69 -0.99
CA ARG A 85 12.25 -3.08 -0.41
C ARG A 85 11.25 -2.67 -1.51
N LYS A 86 11.73 -2.05 -2.58
CA LYS A 86 10.90 -1.70 -3.74
C LYS A 86 10.25 -2.94 -4.36
N ILE A 87 11.00 -4.02 -4.52
CA ILE A 87 10.47 -5.29 -5.06
C ILE A 87 9.33 -5.82 -4.18
N CYS A 88 9.49 -5.80 -2.86
CA CYS A 88 8.45 -6.24 -1.93
C CYS A 88 7.18 -5.40 -2.07
N TYR A 89 7.31 -4.08 -2.10
CA TYR A 89 6.17 -3.17 -2.21
C TYR A 89 5.46 -3.29 -3.55
N LEU A 90 6.21 -3.38 -4.65
CA LEU A 90 5.65 -3.56 -5.99
C LEU A 90 4.94 -4.91 -6.12
N SER A 91 5.53 -5.97 -5.60
CA SER A 91 4.90 -7.30 -5.60
C SER A 91 3.59 -7.31 -4.82
N LYS A 92 3.52 -6.58 -3.71
CA LYS A 92 2.31 -6.49 -2.89
C LYS A 92 1.13 -5.87 -3.64
N ILE A 93 1.37 -4.86 -4.45
CA ILE A 93 0.31 -4.22 -5.26
C ILE A 93 0.06 -4.93 -6.60
N GLY A 94 0.69 -6.07 -6.82
CA GLY A 94 0.43 -6.89 -8.00
C GLY A 94 1.20 -6.49 -9.26
N VAL A 95 2.33 -5.80 -9.12
CA VAL A 95 3.21 -5.47 -10.25
C VAL A 95 3.92 -6.74 -10.72
N LYS A 96 3.81 -7.03 -12.02
CA LYS A 96 4.45 -8.22 -12.61
C LYS A 96 5.97 -8.09 -12.68
N PRO A 97 6.73 -9.20 -12.64
CA PRO A 97 8.19 -9.17 -12.67
C PRO A 97 8.79 -8.36 -13.82
N GLY A 98 8.24 -8.47 -15.03
CA GLY A 98 8.70 -7.69 -16.17
C GLY A 98 8.56 -6.19 -15.99
N ALA A 99 7.47 -5.75 -15.37
CA ALA A 99 7.25 -4.34 -15.03
C ALA A 99 8.21 -3.88 -13.92
N ILE A 100 8.49 -4.73 -12.93
CA ILE A 100 9.47 -4.44 -11.88
C ILE A 100 10.86 -4.21 -12.49
N GLU A 101 11.27 -5.02 -13.45
CA GLU A 101 12.55 -4.87 -14.17
C GLU A 101 12.64 -3.52 -14.88
N ILE A 102 11.56 -3.08 -15.52
CA ILE A 102 11.48 -1.77 -16.16
C ILE A 102 11.62 -0.65 -15.12
N LEU A 103 10.87 -0.71 -14.03
CA LEU A 103 10.84 0.31 -12.98
C LEU A 103 12.19 0.46 -12.28
N LEU A 104 12.89 -0.63 -12.05
CA LEU A 104 14.18 -0.62 -11.35
C LEU A 104 15.37 -0.47 -12.30
N GLY A 105 15.15 -0.62 -13.62
CA GLY A 105 16.23 -0.62 -14.61
C GLY A 105 17.21 -1.78 -14.42
N LYS A 106 16.73 -2.92 -13.91
CA LYS A 106 17.55 -4.10 -13.63
C LYS A 106 16.88 -5.35 -14.19
N GLY A 107 17.66 -6.26 -14.78
CA GLY A 107 17.21 -7.59 -15.13
C GLY A 107 17.30 -8.56 -13.95
N ASN A 108 16.85 -9.79 -14.17
CA ASN A 108 16.94 -10.88 -13.18
C ASN A 108 16.19 -10.67 -11.86
N VAL A 109 15.04 -10.00 -11.91
CA VAL A 109 14.18 -9.78 -10.73
C VAL A 109 13.77 -11.11 -10.08
N SER A 110 13.65 -12.18 -10.85
CA SER A 110 13.36 -13.52 -10.31
C SER A 110 14.42 -14.00 -9.32
N VAL A 111 15.70 -13.69 -9.55
CA VAL A 111 16.79 -14.02 -8.63
C VAL A 111 16.65 -13.23 -7.32
N TYR A 112 16.33 -11.95 -7.41
CA TYR A 112 16.07 -11.11 -6.21
C TYR A 112 14.87 -11.62 -5.42
N ARG A 113 13.79 -12.00 -6.11
CA ARG A 113 12.57 -12.54 -5.48
C ARG A 113 12.86 -13.83 -4.71
N LYS A 114 13.64 -14.73 -5.30
CA LYS A 114 14.08 -15.97 -4.66
C LYS A 114 14.90 -15.69 -3.40
N ARG A 115 15.87 -14.78 -3.50
CA ARG A 115 16.71 -14.38 -2.36
C ARG A 115 15.89 -13.71 -1.25
N LEU A 116 14.91 -12.89 -1.60
CA LEU A 116 14.01 -12.26 -0.66
C LEU A 116 13.17 -13.28 0.09
N TYR A 117 12.68 -14.30 -0.59
CA TYR A 117 11.94 -15.39 0.04
C TYR A 117 12.79 -16.08 1.11
N GLU A 118 14.04 -16.39 0.80
CA GLU A 118 14.98 -16.98 1.75
C GLU A 118 15.28 -16.05 2.93
N LYS A 119 15.47 -14.77 2.68
CA LYS A 119 15.70 -13.78 3.74
C LYS A 119 14.51 -13.64 4.68
N LEU A 120 13.29 -13.60 4.14
CA LEU A 120 12.08 -13.33 4.91
C LEU A 120 11.56 -14.57 5.64
N THR A 121 11.68 -15.75 5.04
CA THR A 121 11.12 -16.99 5.59
C THR A 121 12.15 -17.92 6.20
N LYS A 122 13.43 -17.71 5.91
CA LYS A 122 14.55 -18.62 6.25
C LYS A 122 14.41 -19.99 5.59
N LYS A 123 13.64 -20.10 4.51
CA LYS A 123 13.39 -21.32 3.74
C LYS A 123 13.83 -21.10 2.29
N GLU A 124 14.30 -22.18 1.66
CA GLU A 124 14.55 -22.18 0.23
C GLU A 124 13.23 -22.27 -0.54
N GLY A 125 13.16 -21.61 -1.68
CA GLY A 125 11.99 -21.64 -2.54
C GLY A 125 12.26 -20.99 -3.88
N ALA A 126 11.25 -21.02 -4.76
CA ALA A 126 11.28 -20.37 -6.05
C ALA A 126 10.75 -18.93 -5.96
N ALA A 127 10.92 -18.15 -7.05
CA ALA A 127 10.36 -16.81 -7.14
C ALA A 127 8.83 -16.79 -6.96
N LYS A 128 8.14 -17.83 -7.42
CA LYS A 128 6.68 -17.99 -7.23
C LYS A 128 6.29 -18.05 -5.75
N ASP A 129 7.13 -18.66 -4.92
CA ASP A 129 6.89 -18.77 -3.48
C ASP A 129 6.96 -17.40 -2.81
N PHE A 130 7.88 -16.54 -3.26
CA PHE A 130 7.94 -15.16 -2.82
C PHE A 130 6.65 -14.39 -3.15
N ASP A 131 6.15 -14.51 -4.38
CA ASP A 131 4.93 -13.83 -4.79
C ASP A 131 3.74 -14.22 -3.93
N LYS A 132 3.58 -15.50 -3.66
CA LYS A 132 2.53 -16.01 -2.79
C LYS A 132 2.69 -15.52 -1.35
N TYR A 133 3.91 -15.56 -0.82
CA TYR A 133 4.21 -15.11 0.54
C TYR A 133 3.86 -13.63 0.72
N ILE A 134 4.28 -12.78 -0.19
CA ILE A 134 3.98 -11.34 -0.15
C ILE A 134 2.48 -11.08 -0.28
N SER A 135 1.81 -11.79 -1.17
CA SER A 135 0.36 -11.67 -1.35
C SER A 135 -0.43 -12.07 -0.11
N ASP A 136 0.04 -13.06 0.62
CA ASP A 136 -0.66 -13.62 1.79
C ASP A 136 -0.42 -12.81 3.08
N ILE A 137 0.63 -12.04 3.18
CA ILE A 137 0.86 -11.15 4.32
C ILE A 137 0.27 -9.79 4.08
#